data_eaba07861e7a47aacae6d14f1a2d353e
#
_entry.id   eaba07861e7a47aacae6d14f1a2d353e
#
_cell.length_a   1.000
_cell.length_b   1.000
_cell.length_c   1.000
_cell.angle_alpha   90.00
_cell.angle_beta   90.00
_cell.angle_gamma   90.00
#
_symmetry.space_group_name_H-M   'P 1'
#
loop_
_entity.id
_entity.type
_entity.pdbx_description
1 polymer ?
#
loop_
_entity_poly.entity_id
_entity_poly.type
_entity_poly.pdbx_seq_one_letter_code
_entity_poly.pdbx_strand_id
1 'polypeptide(L)'
;MTFGKVLIDGDIIAYRAAFATQDKLTKDAEDKAEELIQFILQETLVFPSPNDYIVYLTGKGNFRHDIAKSHEYKGNRKDAPKPLHLGTVRQYLIDKHRAIVSEGEEADDLIAIAATKYGKDTVVASIDKDMLQIPCRHFNFSKGLWSDVDEWSGLKFFYKQILMGDTADNIVGLYKVGPVKAEKMLEGAESEEELWDKCVDAYNGDADRVVENARLLWLRRKEGELWQPPDMR
;
A
#
# COMPACT_ATOMS: atom_id res chain seq x y z
N MET A 1 21.96 -1.15 12.28
CA MET A 1 21.42 -2.37 11.64
C MET A 1 21.44 -2.11 10.15
N THR A 2 21.94 -3.01 9.34
CA THR A 2 21.81 -2.94 7.87
C THR A 2 20.57 -3.71 7.48
N PHE A 3 19.66 -3.07 6.76
CA PHE A 3 18.47 -3.72 6.23
C PHE A 3 18.81 -4.42 4.90
N GLY A 4 18.15 -5.54 4.61
CA GLY A 4 18.39 -6.29 3.40
C GLY A 4 17.95 -5.57 2.12
N LYS A 5 16.78 -4.90 2.17
CA LYS A 5 16.22 -4.08 1.08
C LYS A 5 15.32 -2.98 1.64
N VAL A 6 15.35 -1.81 0.98
CA VAL A 6 14.38 -0.73 1.21
C VAL A 6 13.46 -0.61 -0.01
N LEU A 7 12.17 -0.82 0.19
CA LEU A 7 11.16 -0.72 -0.85
C LEU A 7 10.45 0.61 -0.69
N ILE A 8 10.53 1.46 -1.70
CA ILE A 8 10.06 2.85 -1.64
C ILE A 8 8.81 3.00 -2.49
N ASP A 9 7.78 3.55 -1.90
CA ASP A 9 6.56 3.97 -2.57
C ASP A 9 6.84 5.23 -3.41
N GLY A 10 7.11 5.02 -4.69
CA GLY A 10 7.47 6.07 -5.63
C GLY A 10 6.28 6.96 -6.01
N ASP A 11 5.06 6.46 -5.94
CA ASP A 11 3.87 7.27 -6.23
C ASP A 11 3.71 8.36 -5.17
N ILE A 12 3.89 8.03 -3.90
CA ILE A 12 3.87 9.02 -2.81
C ILE A 12 5.00 10.03 -2.98
N ILE A 13 6.21 9.61 -3.33
CA ILE A 13 7.33 10.53 -3.61
C ILE A 13 6.96 11.48 -4.75
N ALA A 14 6.46 10.94 -5.89
CA ALA A 14 6.12 11.71 -7.06
C ALA A 14 5.02 12.75 -6.79
N TYR A 15 3.95 12.34 -6.13
CA TYR A 15 2.86 13.25 -5.77
C TYR A 15 3.31 14.34 -4.80
N ARG A 16 4.05 13.99 -3.74
CA ARG A 16 4.53 14.96 -2.76
C ARG A 16 5.49 15.98 -3.35
N ALA A 17 6.46 15.53 -4.15
CA ALA A 17 7.39 16.41 -4.82
C ALA A 17 6.68 17.36 -5.80
N ALA A 18 5.78 16.83 -6.63
CA ALA A 18 5.05 17.61 -7.61
C ALA A 18 4.09 18.62 -6.97
N PHE A 19 3.35 18.26 -5.91
CA PHE A 19 2.50 19.21 -5.20
C PHE A 19 3.28 20.30 -4.46
N ALA A 20 4.41 19.95 -3.83
CA ALA A 20 5.24 20.90 -3.10
C ALA A 20 5.92 21.95 -4.01
N THR A 21 5.98 21.69 -5.30
CA THR A 21 6.69 22.53 -6.29
C THR A 21 5.81 22.98 -7.44
N GLN A 22 4.48 22.95 -7.27
CA GLN A 22 3.51 23.21 -8.34
C GLN A 22 3.70 24.57 -9.02
N ASP A 23 4.13 25.59 -8.27
CA ASP A 23 4.37 26.96 -8.75
C ASP A 23 5.85 27.24 -9.03
N LYS A 24 6.70 26.19 -9.12
CA LYS A 24 8.14 26.28 -9.32
C LYS A 24 8.55 25.69 -10.66
N LEU A 25 9.88 25.69 -10.91
CA LEU A 25 10.41 25.04 -12.10
C LEU A 25 10.37 23.51 -11.99
N THR A 26 10.36 22.86 -13.14
CA THR A 26 10.40 21.39 -13.22
C THR A 26 11.60 20.80 -12.45
N LYS A 27 12.75 21.48 -12.54
CA LYS A 27 13.96 21.09 -11.81
C LYS A 27 13.76 21.06 -10.28
N ASP A 28 13.01 22.01 -9.74
CA ASP A 28 12.71 22.03 -8.29
C ASP A 28 11.91 20.80 -7.87
N ALA A 29 11.05 20.27 -8.76
CA ALA A 29 10.27 19.07 -8.49
C ALA A 29 11.14 17.80 -8.49
N GLU A 30 12.11 17.70 -9.43
CA GLU A 30 13.09 16.62 -9.44
C GLU A 30 14.00 16.68 -8.20
N ASP A 31 14.51 17.87 -7.86
CA ASP A 31 15.36 18.07 -6.68
C ASP A 31 14.59 17.72 -5.38
N LYS A 32 13.31 18.04 -5.32
CA LYS A 32 12.46 17.66 -4.17
C LYS A 32 12.24 16.15 -4.09
N ALA A 33 12.08 15.47 -5.20
CA ALA A 33 11.99 14.00 -5.22
C ALA A 33 13.31 13.36 -4.77
N GLU A 34 14.45 13.88 -5.26
CA GLU A 34 15.78 13.44 -4.83
C GLU A 34 15.97 13.63 -3.31
N GLU A 35 15.61 14.81 -2.79
CA GLU A 35 15.70 15.11 -1.35
C GLU A 35 14.92 14.07 -0.51
N LEU A 36 13.71 13.70 -0.95
CA LEU A 36 12.89 12.70 -0.26
C LEU A 36 13.53 11.31 -0.30
N ILE A 37 14.04 10.90 -1.46
CA ILE A 37 14.75 9.61 -1.61
C ILE A 37 15.99 9.59 -0.72
N GLN A 38 16.84 10.63 -0.78
CA GLN A 38 18.05 10.71 0.04
C GLN A 38 17.75 10.69 1.53
N PHE A 39 16.70 11.39 1.97
CA PHE A 39 16.25 11.32 3.36
C PHE A 39 15.87 9.90 3.77
N ILE A 40 15.08 9.18 2.95
CA ILE A 40 14.71 7.79 3.23
C ILE A 40 15.97 6.92 3.34
N LEU A 41 16.90 7.06 2.40
CA LEU A 41 18.13 6.25 2.38
C LEU A 41 19.02 6.54 3.59
N GLN A 42 19.14 7.80 4.01
CA GLN A 42 19.90 8.18 5.21
C GLN A 42 19.31 7.57 6.49
N GLU A 43 18.00 7.51 6.59
CA GLU A 43 17.31 6.94 7.76
C GLU A 43 17.32 5.40 7.77
N THR A 44 17.39 4.77 6.59
CA THR A 44 17.21 3.31 6.46
C THR A 44 18.50 2.55 6.18
N LEU A 45 19.50 3.17 5.58
CA LEU A 45 20.75 2.52 5.14
C LEU A 45 21.97 3.28 5.65
N VAL A 46 22.95 2.57 6.22
CA VAL A 46 24.19 3.18 6.70
C VAL A 46 25.07 3.62 5.53
N PHE A 47 25.17 2.78 4.50
CA PHE A 47 25.92 3.04 3.26
C PHE A 47 25.07 2.59 2.07
N PRO A 48 24.18 3.45 1.55
CA PRO A 48 23.29 3.06 0.47
C PRO A 48 24.04 2.80 -0.83
N SER A 49 23.69 1.68 -1.48
CA SER A 49 24.11 1.37 -2.85
C SER A 49 22.86 1.27 -3.75
N PRO A 50 23.02 1.39 -5.08
CA PRO A 50 21.88 1.30 -6.00
C PRO A 50 21.10 -0.03 -5.94
N ASN A 51 21.69 -1.06 -5.33
CA ASN A 51 21.06 -2.38 -5.19
C ASN A 51 20.36 -2.58 -3.85
N ASP A 52 20.46 -1.64 -2.91
CA ASP A 52 19.92 -1.79 -1.56
C ASP A 52 18.49 -1.22 -1.45
N TYR A 53 18.03 -0.50 -2.45
CA TYR A 53 16.67 0.00 -2.48
C TYR A 53 16.02 -0.20 -3.85
N ILE A 54 14.69 -0.18 -3.87
CA ILE A 54 13.90 -0.28 -5.10
C ILE A 54 12.72 0.70 -4.96
N VAL A 55 12.54 1.52 -5.99
CA VAL A 55 11.40 2.45 -6.08
C VAL A 55 10.34 1.81 -6.97
N TYR A 56 9.09 1.84 -6.53
CA TYR A 56 7.95 1.30 -7.29
C TYR A 56 6.99 2.41 -7.69
N LEU A 57 6.44 2.30 -8.89
CA LEU A 57 5.46 3.23 -9.45
C LEU A 57 4.28 2.46 -10.04
N THR A 58 3.07 2.93 -9.81
CA THR A 58 1.87 2.38 -10.46
C THR A 58 1.88 2.73 -11.96
N GLY A 59 1.71 1.73 -12.80
CA GLY A 59 1.65 1.88 -14.24
C GLY A 59 0.24 1.89 -14.81
N LYS A 60 0.02 1.10 -15.85
CA LYS A 60 -1.27 0.99 -16.54
C LYS A 60 -2.03 -0.27 -16.13
N GLY A 61 -3.36 -0.13 -16.10
CA GLY A 61 -4.24 -1.20 -15.73
C GLY A 61 -4.24 -1.47 -14.21
N ASN A 62 -5.32 -2.05 -13.74
CA ASN A 62 -5.45 -2.50 -12.36
C ASN A 62 -6.59 -3.52 -12.30
N PHE A 63 -6.28 -4.76 -11.96
CA PHE A 63 -7.24 -5.85 -11.86
C PHE A 63 -8.42 -5.56 -10.93
N ARG A 64 -8.25 -4.62 -9.96
CA ARG A 64 -9.32 -4.22 -9.04
C ARG A 64 -10.51 -3.59 -9.74
N HIS A 65 -10.30 -2.93 -10.89
CA HIS A 65 -11.41 -2.41 -11.69
C HIS A 65 -12.32 -3.52 -12.24
N ASP A 66 -11.74 -4.69 -12.57
CA ASP A 66 -12.48 -5.82 -13.13
C ASP A 66 -13.26 -6.60 -12.07
N ILE A 67 -12.76 -6.59 -10.81
CA ILE A 67 -13.37 -7.34 -9.71
C ILE A 67 -14.36 -6.52 -8.87
N ALA A 68 -14.31 -5.21 -8.96
CA ALA A 68 -15.22 -4.31 -8.23
C ALA A 68 -16.65 -4.40 -8.83
N LYS A 69 -17.59 -4.89 -8.04
CA LYS A 69 -18.99 -5.09 -8.47
C LYS A 69 -19.95 -4.09 -7.83
N SER A 70 -19.77 -3.87 -6.54
CA SER A 70 -20.72 -3.06 -5.74
C SER A 70 -20.53 -1.56 -5.96
N HIS A 71 -19.29 -1.11 -6.08
CA HIS A 71 -18.92 0.29 -6.32
C HIS A 71 -17.70 0.34 -7.23
N GLU A 72 -17.62 1.35 -8.08
CA GLU A 72 -16.48 1.52 -8.97
C GLU A 72 -15.20 1.81 -8.16
N TYR A 73 -14.18 0.95 -8.29
CA TYR A 73 -12.90 1.13 -7.62
C TYR A 73 -12.26 2.48 -8.00
N LYS A 74 -11.88 3.28 -7.00
CA LYS A 74 -11.32 4.65 -7.16
C LYS A 74 -12.20 5.62 -7.99
N GLY A 75 -13.51 5.33 -8.15
CA GLY A 75 -14.42 6.14 -8.93
C GLY A 75 -14.51 7.60 -8.44
N ASN A 76 -14.31 7.84 -7.16
CA ASN A 76 -14.27 9.16 -6.54
C ASN A 76 -13.02 9.99 -6.86
N ARG A 77 -12.00 9.42 -7.53
CA ARG A 77 -10.74 10.10 -7.90
C ARG A 77 -10.67 10.51 -9.36
N LYS A 78 -11.67 10.21 -10.18
CA LYS A 78 -11.64 10.46 -11.64
C LYS A 78 -11.34 11.90 -12.00
N ASP A 79 -11.94 12.85 -11.26
CA ASP A 79 -11.81 14.28 -11.50
C ASP A 79 -10.78 14.97 -10.61
N ALA A 80 -10.00 14.20 -9.84
CA ALA A 80 -8.98 14.76 -8.97
C ALA A 80 -7.86 15.42 -9.79
N PRO A 81 -7.51 16.69 -9.52
CA PRO A 81 -6.47 17.38 -10.25
C PRO A 81 -5.12 16.72 -10.01
N LYS A 82 -4.38 16.49 -11.10
CA LYS A 82 -3.00 16.02 -11.01
C LYS A 82 -2.05 17.20 -10.92
N PRO A 83 -1.01 17.13 -10.07
CA PRO A 83 -0.04 18.21 -10.00
C PRO A 83 0.75 18.35 -11.30
N LEU A 84 1.17 19.58 -11.62
CA LEU A 84 1.77 19.95 -12.90
C LEU A 84 3.00 19.08 -13.26
N HIS A 85 3.88 18.85 -12.30
CA HIS A 85 5.15 18.17 -12.53
C HIS A 85 5.12 16.64 -12.31
N LEU A 86 3.94 16.05 -12.09
CA LEU A 86 3.83 14.63 -11.75
C LEU A 86 4.48 13.71 -12.78
N GLY A 87 4.21 13.94 -14.07
CA GLY A 87 4.79 13.12 -15.15
C GLY A 87 6.31 13.21 -15.21
N THR A 88 6.87 14.40 -15.03
CA THR A 88 8.32 14.63 -15.04
C THR A 88 9.00 13.98 -13.84
N VAL A 89 8.43 14.13 -12.63
CA VAL A 89 8.98 13.48 -11.44
C VAL A 89 8.95 11.96 -11.57
N ARG A 90 7.87 11.40 -12.10
CA ARG A 90 7.81 9.94 -12.35
C ARG A 90 8.89 9.49 -13.34
N GLN A 91 9.10 10.25 -14.44
CA GLN A 91 10.17 9.94 -15.39
C GLN A 91 11.55 10.06 -14.74
N TYR A 92 11.78 11.10 -13.92
CA TYR A 92 13.01 11.25 -13.15
C TYR A 92 13.29 10.03 -12.24
N LEU A 93 12.27 9.52 -11.53
CA LEU A 93 12.42 8.33 -10.69
C LEU A 93 12.78 7.08 -11.52
N ILE A 94 12.21 6.95 -12.72
CA ILE A 94 12.56 5.86 -13.65
C ILE A 94 14.01 5.97 -14.12
N ASP A 95 14.42 7.13 -14.60
CA ASP A 95 15.73 7.33 -15.22
C ASP A 95 16.86 7.32 -14.19
N LYS A 96 16.66 7.98 -13.05
CA LYS A 96 17.68 8.17 -12.02
C LYS A 96 17.74 7.02 -11.02
N HIS A 97 16.58 6.56 -10.55
CA HIS A 97 16.47 5.54 -9.50
C HIS A 97 16.06 4.18 -10.04
N ARG A 98 15.90 4.03 -11.37
CA ARG A 98 15.48 2.77 -12.03
C ARG A 98 14.17 2.25 -11.46
N ALA A 99 13.21 3.15 -11.19
CA ALA A 99 11.94 2.79 -10.62
C ALA A 99 11.23 1.73 -11.47
N ILE A 100 10.70 0.71 -10.80
CA ILE A 100 9.92 -0.36 -11.43
C ILE A 100 8.49 0.11 -11.55
N VAL A 101 7.96 0.08 -12.77
CA VAL A 101 6.57 0.46 -13.06
C VAL A 101 5.73 -0.79 -13.15
N SER A 102 4.63 -0.84 -12.40
CA SER A 102 3.70 -1.98 -12.42
C SER A 102 2.91 -2.06 -13.72
N GLU A 103 2.39 -3.25 -14.02
CA GLU A 103 1.49 -3.49 -15.14
C GLU A 103 0.33 -4.39 -14.70
N GLY A 104 -0.91 -3.90 -14.84
CA GLY A 104 -2.11 -4.64 -14.43
C GLY A 104 -2.38 -4.66 -12.92
N GLU A 105 -1.53 -4.03 -12.12
CA GLU A 105 -1.63 -3.93 -10.65
C GLU A 105 -1.04 -2.61 -10.16
N GLU A 106 -1.11 -2.34 -8.87
CA GLU A 106 -0.57 -1.11 -8.27
C GLU A 106 0.86 -1.30 -7.75
N ALA A 107 1.57 -0.19 -7.53
CA ALA A 107 2.90 -0.20 -6.90
C ALA A 107 2.88 -0.91 -5.55
N ASP A 108 1.79 -0.76 -4.80
CA ASP A 108 1.57 -1.35 -3.48
C ASP A 108 1.61 -2.88 -3.52
N ASP A 109 1.04 -3.49 -4.59
CA ASP A 109 1.11 -4.93 -4.82
C ASP A 109 2.56 -5.37 -5.08
N LEU A 110 3.30 -4.64 -5.93
CA LEU A 110 4.70 -4.95 -6.19
C LEU A 110 5.57 -4.81 -4.93
N ILE A 111 5.31 -3.80 -4.09
CA ILE A 111 6.00 -3.62 -2.81
C ILE A 111 5.72 -4.82 -1.90
N ALA A 112 4.47 -5.26 -1.80
CA ALA A 112 4.09 -6.37 -0.94
C ALA A 112 4.66 -7.71 -1.44
N ILE A 113 4.66 -7.95 -2.76
CA ILE A 113 5.32 -9.12 -3.39
C ILE A 113 6.82 -9.11 -3.09
N ALA A 114 7.47 -7.97 -3.27
CA ALA A 114 8.90 -7.83 -3.01
C ALA A 114 9.25 -8.02 -1.53
N ALA A 115 8.47 -7.41 -0.63
CA ALA A 115 8.65 -7.57 0.81
C ALA A 115 8.52 -9.04 1.24
N THR A 116 7.52 -9.75 0.71
CA THR A 116 7.34 -11.18 0.95
C THR A 116 8.55 -11.99 0.46
N LYS A 117 9.08 -11.64 -0.71
CA LYS A 117 10.25 -12.32 -1.31
C LYS A 117 11.55 -12.07 -0.53
N TYR A 118 11.80 -10.82 -0.10
CA TYR A 118 13.03 -10.44 0.59
C TYR A 118 12.99 -10.75 2.10
N GLY A 119 11.80 -10.91 2.68
CA GLY A 119 11.62 -11.35 4.06
C GLY A 119 11.87 -10.26 5.12
N LYS A 120 12.15 -10.69 6.34
CA LYS A 120 12.12 -9.86 7.58
C LYS A 120 13.09 -8.67 7.61
N ASP A 121 14.18 -8.74 6.85
CA ASP A 121 15.17 -7.65 6.80
C ASP A 121 14.78 -6.53 5.82
N THR A 122 13.56 -6.57 5.31
CA THR A 122 13.00 -5.57 4.41
C THR A 122 12.44 -4.40 5.19
N VAL A 123 12.62 -3.19 4.64
CA VAL A 123 11.92 -1.98 5.09
C VAL A 123 11.01 -1.49 3.98
N VAL A 124 9.74 -1.25 4.29
CA VAL A 124 8.82 -0.53 3.42
C VAL A 124 8.79 0.94 3.82
N ALA A 125 9.22 1.83 2.92
CA ALA A 125 9.18 3.27 3.11
C ALA A 125 7.96 3.85 2.37
N SER A 126 6.88 4.08 3.09
CA SER A 126 5.64 4.69 2.61
C SER A 126 4.95 5.45 3.75
N ILE A 127 4.05 6.35 3.38
CA ILE A 127 3.14 7.01 4.34
C ILE A 127 1.74 6.41 4.29
N ASP A 128 1.50 5.50 3.35
CA ASP A 128 0.22 4.82 3.23
C ASP A 128 0.05 3.78 4.35
N LYS A 129 -1.08 3.89 5.07
CA LYS A 129 -1.43 2.96 6.14
C LYS A 129 -1.68 1.54 5.63
N ASP A 130 -2.08 1.39 4.36
CA ASP A 130 -2.46 0.10 3.80
C ASP A 130 -1.26 -0.84 3.70
N MET A 131 -0.04 -0.28 3.63
CA MET A 131 1.21 -1.03 3.74
C MET A 131 1.36 -1.79 5.05
N LEU A 132 0.65 -1.40 6.13
CA LEU A 132 0.66 -2.13 7.41
C LEU A 132 0.03 -3.53 7.36
N GLN A 133 -0.49 -3.94 6.21
CA GLN A 133 -0.79 -5.35 5.94
C GLN A 133 0.49 -6.20 5.79
N ILE A 134 1.62 -5.59 5.44
CA ILE A 134 2.85 -6.29 5.05
C ILE A 134 3.68 -6.59 6.31
N PRO A 135 3.97 -7.88 6.63
CA PRO A 135 4.77 -8.23 7.80
C PRO A 135 6.25 -7.91 7.58
N CYS A 136 6.66 -6.71 7.92
CA CYS A 136 8.04 -6.25 7.89
C CYS A 136 8.20 -4.98 8.72
N ARG A 137 9.36 -4.36 8.66
CA ARG A 137 9.59 -3.04 9.23
C ARG A 137 9.12 -1.94 8.26
N HIS A 138 8.44 -0.92 8.80
CA HIS A 138 7.92 0.21 8.05
C HIS A 138 8.56 1.50 8.51
N PHE A 139 8.84 2.39 7.55
CA PHE A 139 9.29 3.75 7.79
C PHE A 139 8.32 4.76 7.18
N ASN A 140 7.57 5.45 8.03
CA ASN A 140 6.75 6.59 7.61
C ASN A 140 7.64 7.83 7.49
N PHE A 141 8.14 8.10 6.31
CA PHE A 141 9.10 9.17 6.05
C PHE A 141 8.52 10.59 6.16
N SER A 142 7.19 10.75 6.23
CA SER A 142 6.57 12.06 6.49
C SER A 142 6.60 12.43 7.97
N LYS A 143 6.52 11.44 8.85
CA LYS A 143 6.50 11.64 10.31
C LYS A 143 7.82 11.25 10.97
N GLY A 144 8.73 10.62 10.25
CA GLY A 144 9.97 10.04 10.81
C GLY A 144 9.69 8.89 11.78
N LEU A 145 8.61 8.16 11.60
CA LEU A 145 8.18 7.10 12.52
C LEU A 145 8.46 5.71 11.96
N TRP A 146 8.94 4.85 12.83
CA TRP A 146 9.17 3.43 12.58
C TRP A 146 8.09 2.57 13.22
N SER A 147 7.72 1.49 12.56
CA SER A 147 6.86 0.46 13.11
C SER A 147 7.29 -0.92 12.60
N ASP A 148 7.20 -1.93 13.46
CA ASP A 148 7.40 -3.32 13.11
C ASP A 148 6.04 -4.01 13.07
N VAL A 149 5.73 -4.67 11.96
CA VAL A 149 4.48 -5.41 11.76
C VAL A 149 4.82 -6.90 11.66
N ASP A 150 4.25 -7.70 12.53
CA ASP A 150 4.29 -9.17 12.44
C ASP A 150 3.15 -9.72 11.56
N GLU A 151 3.19 -11.01 11.25
CA GLU A 151 2.22 -11.67 10.37
C GLU A 151 0.79 -11.54 10.91
N TRP A 152 0.60 -11.72 12.21
CA TRP A 152 -0.71 -11.65 12.84
C TRP A 152 -1.27 -10.22 12.85
N SER A 153 -0.46 -9.27 13.21
CA SER A 153 -0.84 -7.84 13.23
C SER A 153 -1.22 -7.34 11.84
N GLY A 154 -0.43 -7.70 10.81
CA GLY A 154 -0.72 -7.35 9.42
C GLY A 154 -2.01 -8.00 8.91
N LEU A 155 -2.19 -9.28 9.21
CA LEU A 155 -3.42 -10.01 8.86
C LEU A 155 -4.65 -9.41 9.55
N LYS A 156 -4.58 -9.17 10.85
CA LYS A 156 -5.66 -8.54 11.61
C LYS A 156 -5.99 -7.14 11.10
N PHE A 157 -4.97 -6.36 10.70
CA PHE A 157 -5.17 -5.06 10.07
C PHE A 157 -5.95 -5.17 8.76
N PHE A 158 -5.62 -6.15 7.91
CA PHE A 158 -6.36 -6.43 6.67
C PHE A 158 -7.85 -6.74 6.96
N TYR A 159 -8.15 -7.61 7.92
CA TYR A 159 -9.54 -7.91 8.27
C TYR A 159 -10.29 -6.71 8.87
N LYS A 160 -9.60 -5.83 9.59
CA LYS A 160 -10.17 -4.54 10.01
C LYS A 160 -10.56 -3.67 8.82
N GLN A 161 -9.73 -3.64 7.78
CA GLN A 161 -10.03 -2.88 6.56
C GLN A 161 -11.27 -3.44 5.83
N ILE A 162 -11.48 -4.76 5.80
CA ILE A 162 -12.70 -5.36 5.25
C ILE A 162 -13.95 -4.79 5.94
N LEU A 163 -13.93 -4.67 7.26
CA LEU A 163 -15.05 -4.13 8.04
C LEU A 163 -15.25 -2.64 7.84
N MET A 164 -14.15 -1.86 7.75
CA MET A 164 -14.19 -0.40 7.62
C MET A 164 -14.44 0.06 6.19
N GLY A 165 -13.99 -0.72 5.22
CA GLY A 165 -13.78 -0.25 3.85
C GLY A 165 -12.61 0.73 3.73
N ASP A 166 -12.45 1.32 2.55
CA ASP A 166 -11.54 2.42 2.29
C ASP A 166 -12.22 3.50 1.43
N THR A 167 -12.46 4.66 2.05
CA THR A 167 -13.11 5.78 1.36
C THR A 167 -12.23 6.40 0.28
N ALA A 168 -10.90 6.29 0.42
CA ALA A 168 -9.96 6.80 -0.57
C ALA A 168 -10.05 6.00 -1.88
N ASP A 169 -10.32 4.70 -1.78
CA ASP A 169 -10.43 3.79 -2.92
C ASP A 169 -11.89 3.47 -3.31
N ASN A 170 -12.84 4.17 -2.69
CA ASN A 170 -14.28 3.96 -2.89
C ASN A 170 -14.74 2.53 -2.54
N ILE A 171 -14.09 1.90 -1.55
CA ILE A 171 -14.47 0.59 -1.02
C ILE A 171 -15.36 0.80 0.19
N VAL A 172 -16.64 0.42 0.06
CA VAL A 172 -17.62 0.65 1.12
C VAL A 172 -17.59 -0.50 2.13
N GLY A 173 -17.28 -0.19 3.38
CA GLY A 173 -17.38 -1.11 4.51
C GLY A 173 -18.74 -1.05 5.21
N LEU A 174 -18.78 -1.51 6.45
CA LEU A 174 -19.98 -1.49 7.29
C LEU A 174 -20.30 -0.07 7.77
N TYR A 175 -21.57 0.27 7.77
CA TYR A 175 -22.05 1.59 8.18
C TYR A 175 -21.62 1.95 9.62
N LYS A 176 -20.99 3.10 9.79
CA LYS A 176 -20.47 3.60 11.08
C LYS A 176 -19.48 2.65 11.79
N VAL A 177 -18.73 1.86 11.03
CA VAL A 177 -17.61 1.08 11.55
C VAL A 177 -16.30 1.79 11.21
N GLY A 178 -15.64 2.32 12.23
CA GLY A 178 -14.30 2.90 12.18
C GLY A 178 -13.29 2.01 12.91
N PRO A 179 -12.02 2.44 13.02
CA PRO A 179 -10.92 1.60 13.53
C PRO A 179 -11.18 0.96 14.91
N VAL A 180 -11.72 1.73 15.84
CA VAL A 180 -11.99 1.26 17.21
C VAL A 180 -13.08 0.19 17.21
N LYS A 181 -14.14 0.39 16.43
CA LYS A 181 -15.25 -0.57 16.37
C LYS A 181 -14.84 -1.83 15.62
N ALA A 182 -14.11 -1.71 14.54
CA ALA A 182 -13.56 -2.84 13.79
C ALA A 182 -12.62 -3.69 14.68
N GLU A 183 -11.72 -3.06 15.44
CA GLU A 183 -10.86 -3.76 16.41
C GLU A 183 -11.68 -4.58 17.41
N LYS A 184 -12.71 -3.96 18.00
CA LYS A 184 -13.58 -4.64 18.96
C LYS A 184 -14.38 -5.80 18.34
N MET A 185 -14.78 -5.68 17.07
CA MET A 185 -15.50 -6.74 16.36
C MET A 185 -14.62 -7.97 16.11
N LEU A 186 -13.30 -7.78 15.95
CA LEU A 186 -12.33 -8.85 15.76
C LEU A 186 -11.65 -9.31 17.07
N GLU A 187 -12.04 -8.74 18.22
CA GLU A 187 -11.48 -9.09 19.51
C GLU A 187 -11.70 -10.58 19.83
N GLY A 188 -10.69 -11.22 20.41
CA GLY A 188 -10.72 -12.63 20.78
C GLY A 188 -10.50 -13.61 19.63
N ALA A 189 -10.32 -13.16 18.38
CA ALA A 189 -9.92 -14.05 17.29
C ALA A 189 -8.44 -14.46 17.46
N GLU A 190 -8.17 -15.77 17.36
CA GLU A 190 -6.84 -16.38 17.49
C GLU A 190 -6.36 -17.06 16.19
N SER A 191 -7.25 -17.15 15.17
CA SER A 191 -6.92 -17.70 13.85
C SER A 191 -7.51 -16.85 12.71
N GLU A 192 -7.04 -17.10 11.47
CA GLU A 192 -7.57 -16.41 10.29
C GLU A 192 -9.02 -16.82 10.03
N GLU A 193 -9.37 -18.07 10.27
CA GLU A 193 -10.73 -18.59 10.14
C GLU A 193 -11.69 -17.82 11.06
N GLU A 194 -11.28 -17.59 12.29
CA GLU A 194 -12.10 -16.81 13.24
C GLU A 194 -12.24 -15.34 12.83
N LEU A 195 -11.19 -14.74 12.26
CA LEU A 195 -11.28 -13.38 11.69
C LEU A 195 -12.27 -13.34 10.52
N TRP A 196 -12.21 -14.36 9.65
CA TRP A 196 -13.13 -14.53 8.52
C TRP A 196 -14.57 -14.68 8.98
N ASP A 197 -14.84 -15.60 9.90
CA ASP A 197 -16.18 -15.86 10.44
C ASP A 197 -16.79 -14.60 11.07
N LYS A 198 -15.99 -13.87 11.88
CA LYS A 198 -16.42 -12.60 12.47
C LYS A 198 -16.77 -11.54 11.41
N CYS A 199 -16.03 -11.49 10.30
CA CYS A 199 -16.36 -10.59 9.20
C CYS A 199 -17.65 -11.01 8.50
N VAL A 200 -17.83 -12.29 8.18
CA VAL A 200 -19.06 -12.80 7.54
C VAL A 200 -20.27 -12.54 8.44
N ASP A 201 -20.18 -12.82 9.74
CA ASP A 201 -21.24 -12.53 10.71
C ASP A 201 -21.58 -11.03 10.75
N ALA A 202 -20.56 -10.17 10.75
CA ALA A 202 -20.74 -8.71 10.74
C ALA A 202 -21.46 -8.20 9.48
N TYR A 203 -21.30 -8.90 8.37
CA TYR A 203 -22.01 -8.63 7.10
C TYR A 203 -23.33 -9.41 6.98
N ASN A 204 -23.87 -9.95 8.11
CA ASN A 204 -25.12 -10.73 8.16
C ASN A 204 -25.12 -11.97 7.26
N GLY A 205 -23.98 -12.62 7.10
CA GLY A 205 -23.82 -13.82 6.27
C GLY A 205 -23.54 -13.55 4.79
N ASP A 206 -23.40 -12.28 4.37
CA ASP A 206 -23.06 -11.93 2.99
C ASP A 206 -21.55 -12.14 2.71
N ALA A 207 -21.15 -13.40 2.55
CA ALA A 207 -19.78 -13.80 2.28
C ALA A 207 -19.27 -13.24 0.94
N ASP A 208 -20.13 -13.10 -0.07
CA ASP A 208 -19.74 -12.57 -1.37
C ASP A 208 -19.28 -11.12 -1.26
N ARG A 209 -19.93 -10.32 -0.43
CA ARG A 209 -19.56 -8.94 -0.16
C ARG A 209 -18.24 -8.86 0.61
N VAL A 210 -18.03 -9.74 1.59
CA VAL A 210 -16.76 -9.85 2.32
C VAL A 210 -15.63 -10.21 1.38
N VAL A 211 -15.82 -11.19 0.49
CA VAL A 211 -14.83 -11.60 -0.53
C VAL A 211 -14.51 -10.46 -1.50
N GLU A 212 -15.52 -9.71 -1.95
CA GLU A 212 -15.28 -8.55 -2.83
C GLU A 212 -14.38 -7.52 -2.14
N ASN A 213 -14.74 -7.08 -0.92
CA ASN A 213 -13.93 -6.14 -0.17
C ASN A 213 -12.52 -6.68 0.12
N ALA A 214 -12.41 -7.95 0.50
CA ALA A 214 -11.13 -8.59 0.74
C ALA A 214 -10.23 -8.55 -0.50
N ARG A 215 -10.73 -8.91 -1.67
CA ARG A 215 -9.98 -8.89 -2.93
C ARG A 215 -9.57 -7.49 -3.38
N LEU A 216 -10.39 -6.48 -3.07
CA LEU A 216 -10.07 -5.07 -3.38
C LEU A 216 -9.00 -4.51 -2.44
N LEU A 217 -8.98 -4.94 -1.16
CA LEU A 217 -8.08 -4.42 -0.12
C LEU A 217 -6.77 -5.19 0.01
N TRP A 218 -6.75 -6.47 -0.39
CA TRP A 218 -5.58 -7.32 -0.25
C TRP A 218 -4.41 -6.82 -1.10
N LEU A 219 -3.27 -6.63 -0.47
CA LEU A 219 -2.01 -6.43 -1.16
C LEU A 219 -1.40 -7.79 -1.48
N ARG A 220 -1.20 -8.07 -2.78
CA ARG A 220 -0.67 -9.34 -3.28
C ARG A 220 0.63 -9.74 -2.62
N ARG A 221 0.82 -11.03 -2.31
CA ARG A 221 2.07 -11.59 -1.79
C ARG A 221 2.88 -12.33 -2.85
N LYS A 222 2.25 -12.64 -3.97
CA LYS A 222 2.85 -13.24 -5.15
C LYS A 222 2.17 -12.73 -6.42
N GLU A 223 2.89 -12.80 -7.52
CA GLU A 223 2.40 -12.38 -8.82
C GLU A 223 1.10 -13.11 -9.21
N GLY A 224 0.12 -12.35 -9.72
CA GLY A 224 -1.17 -12.88 -10.15
C GLY A 224 -2.08 -13.38 -9.03
N GLU A 225 -1.71 -13.24 -7.76
CA GLU A 225 -2.52 -13.69 -6.64
C GLU A 225 -3.86 -12.96 -6.58
N LEU A 226 -4.93 -13.73 -6.38
CA LEU A 226 -6.22 -13.22 -6.00
C LEU A 226 -6.58 -13.83 -4.64
N TRP A 227 -6.84 -12.97 -3.65
CA TRP A 227 -7.15 -13.43 -2.30
C TRP A 227 -8.32 -14.42 -2.29
N GLN A 228 -8.21 -15.47 -1.48
CA GLN A 228 -9.23 -16.48 -1.26
C GLN A 228 -9.55 -16.58 0.23
N PRO A 229 -10.79 -16.84 0.61
CA PRO A 229 -11.14 -17.11 2.00
C PRO A 229 -10.42 -18.36 2.56
N PRO A 230 -10.21 -18.43 3.90
CA PRO A 230 -9.44 -19.52 4.52
C PRO A 230 -9.94 -20.91 4.21
N ASP A 231 -11.25 -21.09 4.13
CA ASP A 231 -11.95 -22.34 3.83
C ASP A 231 -11.82 -22.80 2.36
N MET A 232 -11.28 -21.96 1.48
CA MET A 232 -11.05 -22.25 0.05
C MET A 232 -9.58 -22.36 -0.33
N ARG A 233 -8.64 -22.34 0.62
CA ARG A 233 -7.20 -22.40 0.37
C ARG A 233 -6.62 -23.80 0.44
#